data_448ffe59bde9df4f4404abd30f9c1a2f
#
_entry.id   448ffe59bde9df4f4404abd30f9c1a2f
#
_cell.length_a   1.000
_cell.length_b   1.000
_cell.length_c   1.000
_cell.angle_alpha   90.00
_cell.angle_beta   90.00
_cell.angle_gamma   90.00
#
_symmetry.space_group_name_H-M   'P 1'
#
loop_
_entity.id
_entity.type
_entity.pdbx_description
1 polymer ?
#
loop_
_entity_poly.entity_id
_entity_poly.type
_entity_poly.pdbx_seq_one_letter_code
_entity_poly.pdbx_strand_id
1 'polypeptide(L)'
;MVRRAPRAVTASAAATAARAAPTGANAAAAPTTPAALEAVRARIDAVDEQIQALINERARLAQQVGISKAKDGHTVDFYRPEREAQVLRAARSRNTGPLRDAEVLRLFREIMSACLAQQEPLKVAFLGPEGTFTQTAVLTHFGHSVRALPLGSIDEVFHEVESASADFGVVPIENSTEGTVNHTLDRFLSSPLKVCGEVELRVRQHLMGAMNALSRIERVCSHPQSLAQCRQWLQDHLPDVEQVPVASNAEAARRARDERGSAAIAGETAAEVYGLKVLAAEIEDRSDNTTRFLVLGRKLFAPSGEDRTTLLVSVGHTDAPGALYRLLEPLARHRVSLTRIESRPSRRRKWDYVFFIDLEGHAQEPRVARALASLKKRASLFRVLGSYPRAVQ
;
A
#
# COMPACT_ATOMS: atom_id res chain seq x y z
N MET A 1 -0.70 -57.93 37.50
CA MET A 1 -1.70 -57.19 38.29
C MET A 1 -1.08 -56.01 38.92
N VAL A 2 -1.39 -54.83 38.50
CA VAL A 2 -1.64 -53.60 39.25
C VAL A 2 -1.94 -52.51 38.20
N ARG A 3 -3.21 -52.10 38.16
CA ARG A 3 -3.71 -50.97 37.33
C ARG A 3 -3.23 -49.66 37.90
N ARG A 4 -2.64 -48.78 37.07
CA ARG A 4 -2.45 -47.36 37.36
C ARG A 4 -3.48 -46.55 36.56
N ALA A 5 -4.26 -45.75 37.27
CA ALA A 5 -5.23 -44.79 36.77
C ALA A 5 -4.53 -43.58 36.11
N PRO A 6 -5.17 -42.89 35.14
CA PRO A 6 -4.61 -41.71 34.51
C PRO A 6 -4.77 -40.46 35.37
N ARG A 7 -3.70 -39.67 35.46
CA ARG A 7 -3.68 -38.33 36.08
C ARG A 7 -4.46 -37.34 35.21
N ALA A 8 -5.36 -36.63 35.82
CA ALA A 8 -6.07 -35.50 35.28
C ALA A 8 -5.08 -34.36 34.99
N VAL A 9 -5.10 -33.83 33.73
CA VAL A 9 -4.41 -32.62 33.34
C VAL A 9 -5.36 -31.47 33.60
N THR A 10 -5.02 -30.64 34.58
CA THR A 10 -5.74 -29.39 34.86
C THR A 10 -5.48 -28.39 33.73
N ALA A 11 -6.52 -28.06 32.97
CA ALA A 11 -6.49 -26.95 32.00
C ALA A 11 -6.46 -25.62 32.76
N SER A 12 -5.36 -24.90 32.63
CA SER A 12 -5.25 -23.50 33.04
C SER A 12 -6.02 -22.61 32.04
N ALA A 13 -7.12 -22.03 32.50
CA ALA A 13 -7.89 -21.05 31.75
C ALA A 13 -7.07 -19.74 31.65
N ALA A 14 -6.53 -19.48 30.49
CA ALA A 14 -6.02 -18.14 30.15
C ALA A 14 -7.22 -17.19 29.96
N ALA A 15 -7.40 -16.29 30.91
CA ALA A 15 -8.41 -15.24 30.85
C ALA A 15 -8.07 -14.28 29.71
N THR A 16 -8.84 -14.37 28.62
CA THR A 16 -8.87 -13.37 27.56
C THR A 16 -9.55 -12.12 28.13
N ALA A 17 -8.76 -11.11 28.48
CA ALA A 17 -9.28 -9.81 28.85
C ALA A 17 -9.97 -9.16 27.64
N ALA A 18 -11.28 -9.33 27.53
CA ALA A 18 -12.12 -8.56 26.65
C ALA A 18 -12.02 -7.10 27.07
N ARG A 19 -11.38 -6.28 26.23
CA ARG A 19 -11.33 -4.83 26.37
C ARG A 19 -12.75 -4.30 26.24
N ALA A 20 -13.34 -3.89 27.36
CA ALA A 20 -14.65 -3.27 27.40
C ALA A 20 -14.64 -2.05 26.48
N ALA A 21 -15.61 -1.96 25.59
CA ALA A 21 -15.89 -0.77 24.81
C ALA A 21 -16.18 0.38 25.79
N PRO A 22 -15.70 1.60 25.54
CA PRO A 22 -16.04 2.75 26.38
C PRO A 22 -17.53 3.07 26.21
N THR A 23 -18.34 2.66 27.17
CA THR A 23 -19.68 3.17 27.37
C THR A 23 -19.55 4.58 27.92
N GLY A 24 -19.87 5.58 27.11
CA GLY A 24 -19.91 6.96 27.61
C GLY A 24 -19.48 8.03 26.61
N ALA A 25 -19.83 7.93 25.34
CA ALA A 25 -19.96 9.12 24.51
C ALA A 25 -21.34 9.69 24.76
N ASN A 26 -21.36 10.91 25.35
CA ASN A 26 -22.54 11.75 25.52
C ASN A 26 -23.18 11.92 24.11
N ALA A 27 -24.15 11.08 23.78
CA ALA A 27 -24.95 11.25 22.59
C ALA A 27 -25.81 12.51 22.88
N ALA A 28 -25.33 13.68 22.43
CA ALA A 28 -26.13 14.87 22.43
C ALA A 28 -27.44 14.52 21.73
N ALA A 29 -28.56 14.70 22.42
CA ALA A 29 -29.89 14.42 21.89
C ALA A 29 -30.02 15.12 20.53
N ALA A 30 -30.52 14.39 19.52
CA ALA A 30 -30.71 14.97 18.20
C ALA A 30 -31.60 16.23 18.30
N PRO A 31 -31.29 17.31 17.56
CA PRO A 31 -32.06 18.53 17.59
C PRO A 31 -33.50 18.23 17.12
N THR A 32 -34.47 18.39 18.02
CA THR A 32 -35.88 18.04 17.76
C THR A 32 -36.70 19.23 17.25
N THR A 33 -36.14 20.43 17.25
CA THR A 33 -36.81 21.64 16.76
C THR A 33 -36.07 22.27 15.60
N PRO A 34 -36.76 22.95 14.65
CA PRO A 34 -36.11 23.65 13.52
C PRO A 34 -35.05 24.66 14.01
N ALA A 35 -35.31 25.42 15.06
CA ALA A 35 -34.34 26.37 15.61
C ALA A 35 -33.08 25.70 16.20
N ALA A 36 -33.23 24.56 16.84
CA ALA A 36 -32.09 23.77 17.34
C ALA A 36 -31.24 23.22 16.20
N LEU A 37 -31.86 22.79 15.10
CA LEU A 37 -31.16 22.33 13.91
C LEU A 37 -30.36 23.46 13.25
N GLU A 38 -30.95 24.65 13.17
CA GLU A 38 -30.29 25.83 12.60
C GLU A 38 -29.08 26.29 13.42
N ALA A 39 -29.19 26.25 14.78
CA ALA A 39 -28.07 26.50 15.67
C ALA A 39 -26.92 25.48 15.49
N VAL A 40 -27.22 24.21 15.26
CA VAL A 40 -26.20 23.19 14.97
C VAL A 40 -25.52 23.45 13.61
N ARG A 41 -26.28 23.82 12.58
CA ARG A 41 -25.73 24.19 11.26
C ARG A 41 -24.79 25.38 11.34
N ALA A 42 -25.20 26.48 12.05
CA ALA A 42 -24.33 27.64 12.26
C ALA A 42 -23.02 27.28 12.98
N ARG A 43 -23.05 26.29 13.89
CA ARG A 43 -21.83 25.81 14.53
C ARG A 43 -20.94 24.97 13.58
N ILE A 44 -21.54 24.23 12.68
CA ILE A 44 -20.79 23.50 11.62
C ILE A 44 -20.12 24.52 10.71
N ASP A 45 -20.84 25.54 10.23
CA ASP A 45 -20.28 26.59 9.37
C ASP A 45 -19.08 27.29 10.02
N ALA A 46 -19.16 27.61 11.30
CA ALA A 46 -18.05 28.21 12.06
C ALA A 46 -16.83 27.25 12.19
N VAL A 47 -17.07 25.94 12.30
CA VAL A 47 -15.99 24.94 12.31
C VAL A 47 -15.36 24.82 10.91
N ASP A 48 -16.16 24.88 9.85
CA ASP A 48 -15.68 24.82 8.46
C ASP A 48 -14.77 26.01 8.14
N GLU A 49 -15.12 27.23 8.59
CA GLU A 49 -14.25 28.40 8.47
C GLU A 49 -12.90 28.20 9.18
N GLN A 50 -12.90 27.64 10.39
CA GLN A 50 -11.67 27.33 11.11
C GLN A 50 -10.82 26.27 10.40
N ILE A 51 -11.42 25.18 9.90
CA ILE A 51 -10.75 24.15 9.14
C ILE A 51 -10.09 24.77 7.90
N GLN A 52 -10.81 25.59 7.14
CA GLN A 52 -10.27 26.26 5.96
C GLN A 52 -9.08 27.17 6.30
N ALA A 53 -9.20 27.96 7.37
CA ALA A 53 -8.14 28.84 7.83
C ALA A 53 -6.88 28.06 8.22
N LEU A 54 -7.02 26.97 8.98
CA LEU A 54 -5.92 26.11 9.43
C LEU A 54 -5.26 25.36 8.25
N ILE A 55 -6.02 24.89 7.27
CA ILE A 55 -5.47 24.27 6.06
C ILE A 55 -4.63 25.27 5.28
N ASN A 56 -5.12 26.51 5.09
CA ASN A 56 -4.40 27.57 4.42
C ASN A 56 -3.14 28.00 5.17
N GLU A 57 -3.19 28.08 6.49
CA GLU A 57 -2.02 28.35 7.32
C GLU A 57 -0.96 27.26 7.16
N ARG A 58 -1.38 25.99 7.23
CA ARG A 58 -0.49 24.84 7.00
C ARG A 58 0.16 24.89 5.62
N ALA A 59 -0.58 25.28 4.57
CA ALA A 59 -0.03 25.41 3.22
C ALA A 59 1.04 26.52 3.15
N ARG A 60 0.80 27.69 3.76
CA ARG A 60 1.80 28.79 3.83
C ARG A 60 3.06 28.36 4.58
N LEU A 61 2.92 27.64 5.69
CA LEU A 61 4.08 27.11 6.44
C LEU A 61 4.87 26.08 5.61
N ALA A 62 4.18 25.23 4.84
CA ALA A 62 4.82 24.29 3.93
C ALA A 62 5.64 25.01 2.84
N GLN A 63 5.09 26.07 2.25
CA GLN A 63 5.79 26.92 1.29
C GLN A 63 7.06 27.57 1.88
N GLN A 64 6.97 28.10 3.12
CA GLN A 64 8.14 28.69 3.82
C GLN A 64 9.27 27.67 4.01
N VAL A 65 8.94 26.42 4.38
CA VAL A 65 9.94 25.33 4.48
C VAL A 65 10.59 25.07 3.12
N GLY A 66 9.81 25.08 2.03
CA GLY A 66 10.34 24.92 0.67
C GLY A 66 11.33 26.01 0.27
N ILE A 67 10.96 27.27 0.50
CA ILE A 67 11.81 28.46 0.20
C ILE A 67 13.11 28.43 1.02
N SER A 68 13.05 28.09 2.30
CA SER A 68 14.25 28.01 3.15
C SER A 68 15.25 26.97 2.63
N LYS A 69 14.77 25.80 2.21
CA LYS A 69 15.63 24.74 1.66
C LYS A 69 16.25 25.12 0.31
N ALA A 70 15.51 25.82 -0.55
CA ALA A 70 16.03 26.29 -1.84
C ALA A 70 17.19 27.27 -1.70
N LYS A 71 17.20 28.11 -0.64
CA LYS A 71 18.28 29.06 -0.36
C LYS A 71 19.60 28.41 0.07
N ASP A 72 19.52 27.22 0.68
CA ASP A 72 20.70 26.48 1.16
C ASP A 72 21.44 25.72 0.04
N GLY A 73 21.05 25.91 -1.24
CA GLY A 73 21.71 25.28 -2.41
C GLY A 73 21.52 23.77 -2.53
N HIS A 74 20.67 23.18 -1.68
CA HIS A 74 20.32 21.78 -1.79
C HIS A 74 19.19 21.57 -2.81
N THR A 75 19.31 20.52 -3.64
CA THR A 75 18.15 20.03 -4.40
C THR A 75 17.04 19.75 -3.40
N VAL A 76 15.94 20.50 -3.50
CA VAL A 76 14.89 20.49 -2.49
C VAL A 76 14.11 19.18 -2.61
N ASP A 77 14.39 18.23 -1.72
CA ASP A 77 13.53 17.06 -1.55
C ASP A 77 12.26 17.52 -0.81
N PHE A 78 11.22 17.81 -1.58
CA PHE A 78 9.93 18.26 -1.03
C PHE A 78 9.19 17.11 -0.34
N TYR A 79 9.30 15.89 -0.87
CA TYR A 79 8.67 14.71 -0.29
C TYR A 79 9.61 13.96 0.66
N ARG A 80 9.14 13.75 1.89
CA ARG A 80 9.88 13.07 2.97
C ARG A 80 8.99 12.00 3.61
N PRO A 81 9.09 10.75 3.15
CA PRO A 81 8.22 9.66 3.59
C PRO A 81 8.30 9.41 5.11
N GLU A 82 9.49 9.59 5.72
CA GLU A 82 9.66 9.46 7.17
C GLU A 82 8.86 10.51 7.95
N ARG A 83 8.81 11.74 7.44
CA ARG A 83 8.04 12.82 8.07
C ARG A 83 6.55 12.63 7.89
N GLU A 84 6.13 12.21 6.71
CA GLU A 84 4.74 11.89 6.42
C GLU A 84 4.22 10.79 7.34
N ALA A 85 4.97 9.67 7.46
CA ALA A 85 4.60 8.58 8.35
C ALA A 85 4.48 9.04 9.82
N GLN A 86 5.39 9.91 10.30
CA GLN A 86 5.29 10.49 11.64
C GLN A 86 4.02 11.32 11.82
N VAL A 87 3.67 12.17 10.85
CA VAL A 87 2.45 13.00 10.90
C VAL A 87 1.20 12.12 10.93
N LEU A 88 1.14 11.10 10.08
CA LEU A 88 -0.01 10.18 10.02
C LEU A 88 -0.16 9.39 11.32
N ARG A 89 0.93 8.85 11.89
CA ARG A 89 0.89 8.15 13.19
C ARG A 89 0.44 9.09 14.32
N ALA A 90 0.93 10.32 14.32
CA ALA A 90 0.51 11.32 15.30
C ALA A 90 -0.98 11.71 15.13
N ALA A 91 -1.49 11.79 13.90
CA ALA A 91 -2.91 12.01 13.64
C ALA A 91 -3.77 10.86 14.17
N ARG A 92 -3.37 9.61 13.88
CA ARG A 92 -4.03 8.39 14.39
C ARG A 92 -4.05 8.36 15.92
N SER A 93 -2.90 8.60 16.58
CA SER A 93 -2.80 8.53 18.04
C SER A 93 -3.62 9.59 18.78
N ARG A 94 -3.89 10.73 18.14
CA ARG A 94 -4.72 11.82 18.68
C ARG A 94 -6.20 11.67 18.35
N ASN A 95 -6.55 10.73 17.47
CA ASN A 95 -7.95 10.53 17.09
C ASN A 95 -8.74 9.93 18.26
N THR A 96 -9.68 10.71 18.80
CA THR A 96 -10.62 10.30 19.86
C THR A 96 -12.06 10.58 19.46
N GLY A 97 -12.26 11.02 18.22
CA GLY A 97 -13.57 11.45 17.72
C GLY A 97 -14.37 10.32 17.06
N PRO A 98 -15.53 10.66 16.47
CA PRO A 98 -16.42 9.69 15.84
C PRO A 98 -15.91 9.18 14.49
N LEU A 99 -14.94 9.88 13.84
CA LEU A 99 -14.34 9.40 12.60
C LEU A 99 -13.40 8.22 12.88
N ARG A 100 -13.45 7.21 12.01
CA ARG A 100 -12.52 6.09 12.07
C ARG A 100 -11.10 6.55 11.73
N ASP A 101 -10.10 5.87 12.27
CA ASP A 101 -8.69 6.19 12.01
C ASP A 101 -8.37 6.26 10.51
N ALA A 102 -8.89 5.31 9.73
CA ALA A 102 -8.70 5.29 8.28
C ALA A 102 -9.18 6.58 7.58
N GLU A 103 -10.32 7.15 8.01
CA GLU A 103 -10.85 8.41 7.47
C GLU A 103 -9.96 9.60 7.83
N VAL A 104 -9.52 9.65 9.10
CA VAL A 104 -8.61 10.70 9.56
C VAL A 104 -7.28 10.64 8.80
N LEU A 105 -6.70 9.45 8.61
CA LEU A 105 -5.47 9.27 7.85
C LEU A 105 -5.63 9.69 6.39
N ARG A 106 -6.75 9.34 5.75
CA ARG A 106 -7.06 9.74 4.38
C ARG A 106 -7.13 11.27 4.25
N LEU A 107 -7.89 11.95 5.12
CA LEU A 107 -7.99 13.41 5.11
C LEU A 107 -6.63 14.09 5.32
N PHE A 108 -5.82 13.63 6.28
CA PHE A 108 -4.49 14.18 6.51
C PHE A 108 -3.57 13.99 5.31
N ARG A 109 -3.65 12.84 4.61
CA ARG A 109 -2.88 12.57 3.39
C ARG A 109 -3.26 13.52 2.28
N GLU A 110 -4.56 13.77 2.04
CA GLU A 110 -5.03 14.74 1.05
C GLU A 110 -4.55 16.17 1.36
N ILE A 111 -4.65 16.59 2.62
CA ILE A 111 -4.14 17.91 3.04
C ILE A 111 -2.62 18.02 2.78
N MET A 112 -1.86 16.96 3.10
CA MET A 112 -0.41 16.95 2.87
C MET A 112 -0.09 16.99 1.37
N SER A 113 -0.78 16.20 0.58
CA SER A 113 -0.65 16.15 -0.88
C SER A 113 -0.92 17.51 -1.52
N ALA A 114 -2.05 18.14 -1.17
CA ALA A 114 -2.42 19.46 -1.67
C ALA A 114 -1.42 20.56 -1.28
N CYS A 115 -0.92 20.53 -0.05
CA CYS A 115 0.11 21.49 0.40
C CYS A 115 1.45 21.29 -0.33
N LEU A 116 1.83 20.05 -0.62
CA LEU A 116 3.06 19.73 -1.34
C LEU A 116 2.98 20.16 -2.80
N ALA A 117 1.84 19.93 -3.44
CA ALA A 117 1.59 20.29 -4.84
C ALA A 117 1.61 21.81 -5.12
N GLN A 118 1.51 22.65 -4.07
CA GLN A 118 1.69 24.10 -4.19
C GLN A 118 3.12 24.51 -4.59
N GLN A 119 4.09 23.63 -4.42
CA GLN A 119 5.48 23.86 -4.82
C GLN A 119 5.72 23.29 -6.22
N GLU A 120 5.65 21.98 -6.35
CA GLU A 120 5.67 21.23 -7.60
C GLU A 120 4.93 19.90 -7.39
N PRO A 121 3.91 19.58 -8.21
CA PRO A 121 3.25 18.29 -8.13
C PRO A 121 4.23 17.17 -8.42
N LEU A 122 4.33 16.19 -7.51
CA LEU A 122 5.16 15.00 -7.70
C LEU A 122 4.71 14.22 -8.93
N LYS A 123 5.65 13.80 -9.76
CA LYS A 123 5.43 12.91 -10.89
C LYS A 123 5.65 11.47 -10.41
N VAL A 124 4.59 10.68 -10.43
CA VAL A 124 4.63 9.29 -9.96
C VAL A 124 4.29 8.34 -11.10
N ALA A 125 5.30 7.60 -11.57
CA ALA A 125 5.13 6.56 -12.59
C ALA A 125 4.51 5.31 -11.96
N PHE A 126 3.62 4.64 -12.69
CA PHE A 126 2.99 3.42 -12.21
C PHE A 126 2.64 2.45 -13.35
N LEU A 127 2.50 1.16 -13.03
CA LEU A 127 2.04 0.17 -13.98
C LEU A 127 0.58 0.43 -14.33
N GLY A 128 0.37 0.99 -15.52
CA GLY A 128 -0.93 1.35 -16.06
C GLY A 128 -1.72 0.16 -16.60
N PRO A 129 -2.80 0.44 -17.30
CA PRO A 129 -3.36 1.76 -17.60
C PRO A 129 -4.01 2.46 -16.40
N GLU A 130 -4.62 3.65 -16.62
CA GLU A 130 -5.44 4.31 -15.59
C GLU A 130 -6.62 3.43 -15.17
N GLY A 131 -7.07 3.57 -13.91
CA GLY A 131 -8.12 2.73 -13.31
C GLY A 131 -7.64 1.38 -12.77
N THR A 132 -6.32 1.11 -12.74
CA THR A 132 -5.76 -0.12 -12.15
C THR A 132 -5.57 0.01 -10.63
N PHE A 133 -5.44 -1.14 -9.94
CA PHE A 133 -5.08 -1.17 -8.51
C PHE A 133 -3.73 -0.50 -8.23
N THR A 134 -2.82 -0.46 -9.21
CA THR A 134 -1.57 0.26 -9.06
C THR A 134 -1.79 1.76 -8.98
N GLN A 135 -2.73 2.33 -9.78
CA GLN A 135 -3.13 3.73 -9.63
C GLN A 135 -3.78 3.98 -8.26
N THR A 136 -4.67 3.08 -7.83
CA THR A 136 -5.25 3.17 -6.47
C THR A 136 -4.15 3.22 -5.41
N ALA A 137 -3.08 2.41 -5.55
CA ALA A 137 -1.93 2.43 -4.63
C ALA A 137 -1.18 3.77 -4.67
N VAL A 138 -1.02 4.39 -5.86
CA VAL A 138 -0.43 5.74 -6.01
C VAL A 138 -1.27 6.75 -5.23
N LEU A 139 -2.57 6.81 -5.46
CA LEU A 139 -3.47 7.78 -4.84
C LEU A 139 -3.58 7.53 -3.32
N THR A 140 -3.60 6.27 -2.90
CA THR A 140 -3.61 5.91 -1.48
C THR A 140 -2.34 6.36 -0.76
N HIS A 141 -1.19 6.34 -1.40
CA HIS A 141 0.09 6.71 -0.79
C HIS A 141 0.38 8.21 -0.85
N PHE A 142 0.21 8.81 -2.02
CA PHE A 142 0.61 10.20 -2.29
C PHE A 142 -0.54 11.21 -2.23
N GLY A 143 -1.80 10.76 -2.15
CA GLY A 143 -3.00 11.60 -2.33
C GLY A 143 -3.25 11.98 -3.78
N HIS A 144 -4.29 12.78 -4.03
CA HIS A 144 -4.79 13.05 -5.39
C HIS A 144 -4.11 14.25 -6.07
N SER A 145 -3.27 15.01 -5.37
CA SER A 145 -2.60 16.19 -5.94
C SER A 145 -1.28 15.88 -6.66
N VAL A 146 -1.03 14.61 -6.99
CA VAL A 146 0.15 14.17 -7.74
C VAL A 146 -0.15 14.06 -9.23
N ARG A 147 0.89 14.13 -10.07
CA ARG A 147 0.81 13.79 -11.49
C ARG A 147 1.13 12.31 -11.67
N ALA A 148 0.10 11.48 -11.73
CA ALA A 148 0.24 10.06 -11.98
C ALA A 148 0.51 9.80 -13.47
N LEU A 149 1.53 8.99 -13.78
CA LEU A 149 2.00 8.67 -15.12
C LEU A 149 1.82 7.18 -15.39
N PRO A 150 0.76 6.75 -16.12
CA PRO A 150 0.54 5.35 -16.47
C PRO A 150 1.53 4.90 -17.53
N LEU A 151 2.18 3.76 -17.31
CA LEU A 151 3.16 3.16 -18.21
C LEU A 151 2.79 1.72 -18.54
N GLY A 152 3.25 1.24 -19.69
CA GLY A 152 2.87 -0.06 -20.24
C GLY A 152 3.51 -1.25 -19.54
N SER A 153 4.65 -1.04 -18.84
CA SER A 153 5.40 -2.11 -18.20
C SER A 153 6.12 -1.67 -16.93
N ILE A 154 6.45 -2.64 -16.08
CA ILE A 154 7.29 -2.43 -14.89
C ILE A 154 8.67 -1.89 -15.30
N ASP A 155 9.22 -2.33 -16.44
CA ASP A 155 10.51 -1.85 -16.96
C ASP A 155 10.48 -0.36 -17.24
N GLU A 156 9.41 0.13 -17.86
CA GLU A 156 9.23 1.56 -18.13
C GLU A 156 9.11 2.36 -16.83
N VAL A 157 8.40 1.83 -15.81
CA VAL A 157 8.31 2.49 -14.50
C VAL A 157 9.70 2.67 -13.87
N PHE A 158 10.53 1.62 -13.89
CA PHE A 158 11.91 1.71 -13.41
C PHE A 158 12.72 2.72 -14.22
N HIS A 159 12.61 2.70 -15.55
CA HIS A 159 13.35 3.62 -16.45
C HIS A 159 12.99 5.10 -16.21
N GLU A 160 11.70 5.42 -16.07
CA GLU A 160 11.25 6.80 -15.84
C GLU A 160 11.79 7.37 -14.51
N VAL A 161 11.89 6.52 -13.47
CA VAL A 161 12.46 6.94 -12.19
C VAL A 161 14.00 7.02 -12.27
N GLU A 162 14.66 6.09 -12.96
CA GLU A 162 16.12 6.10 -13.17
C GLU A 162 16.58 7.33 -13.95
N SER A 163 15.84 7.70 -15.00
CA SER A 163 16.11 8.87 -15.84
C SER A 163 15.71 10.21 -15.21
N ALA A 164 15.11 10.19 -14.02
CA ALA A 164 14.56 11.37 -13.34
C ALA A 164 13.40 12.07 -14.09
N SER A 165 12.76 11.41 -15.07
CA SER A 165 11.53 11.87 -15.71
C SER A 165 10.32 11.78 -14.77
N ALA A 166 10.33 10.80 -13.85
CA ALA A 166 9.45 10.70 -12.71
C ALA A 166 10.24 10.81 -11.40
N ASP A 167 9.58 11.34 -10.36
CA ASP A 167 10.18 11.46 -9.03
C ASP A 167 10.17 10.14 -8.29
N PHE A 168 9.05 9.41 -8.39
CA PHE A 168 8.81 8.12 -7.78
C PHE A 168 8.14 7.16 -8.76
N GLY A 169 8.22 5.87 -8.44
CA GLY A 169 7.50 4.81 -9.15
C GLY A 169 6.73 3.94 -8.17
N VAL A 170 5.58 3.40 -8.60
CA VAL A 170 4.82 2.42 -7.82
C VAL A 170 4.66 1.14 -8.63
N VAL A 171 5.10 0.03 -8.06
CA VAL A 171 5.06 -1.30 -8.70
C VAL A 171 4.56 -2.37 -7.73
N PRO A 172 3.79 -3.37 -8.20
CA PRO A 172 3.38 -4.49 -7.37
C PRO A 172 4.57 -5.39 -7.05
N ILE A 173 4.64 -5.92 -5.82
CA ILE A 173 5.68 -6.86 -5.39
C ILE A 173 5.13 -8.21 -4.99
N GLU A 174 3.93 -8.24 -4.43
CA GLU A 174 3.32 -9.45 -3.89
C GLU A 174 1.80 -9.30 -3.80
N ASN A 175 1.09 -10.38 -4.12
CA ASN A 175 -0.34 -10.51 -3.86
C ASN A 175 -0.56 -11.70 -2.94
N SER A 176 -1.45 -11.58 -1.95
CA SER A 176 -1.68 -12.63 -0.94
C SER A 176 -2.26 -13.93 -1.52
N THR A 177 -2.86 -13.88 -2.72
CA THR A 177 -3.44 -15.02 -3.41
C THR A 177 -2.52 -15.58 -4.48
N GLU A 178 -1.88 -14.70 -5.29
CA GLU A 178 -1.09 -15.08 -6.47
C GLU A 178 0.41 -15.20 -6.16
N GLY A 179 0.83 -14.70 -4.99
CA GLY A 179 2.24 -14.71 -4.60
C GLY A 179 3.06 -13.56 -5.17
N THR A 180 4.34 -13.84 -5.39
CA THR A 180 5.35 -12.82 -5.70
C THR A 180 5.31 -12.37 -7.16
N VAL A 181 5.40 -11.05 -7.38
CA VAL A 181 5.57 -10.46 -8.73
C VAL A 181 7.05 -10.53 -9.13
N ASN A 182 7.40 -11.61 -9.76
CA ASN A 182 8.79 -11.95 -10.11
C ASN A 182 9.50 -10.88 -10.95
N HIS A 183 8.77 -10.22 -11.86
CA HIS A 183 9.32 -9.20 -12.75
C HIS A 183 9.89 -8.00 -11.99
N THR A 184 9.19 -7.55 -10.95
CA THR A 184 9.66 -6.47 -10.06
C THR A 184 10.96 -6.85 -9.35
N LEU A 185 11.06 -8.08 -8.83
CA LEU A 185 12.30 -8.55 -8.19
C LEU A 185 13.46 -8.62 -9.17
N ASP A 186 13.21 -9.12 -10.38
CA ASP A 186 14.23 -9.26 -11.42
C ASP A 186 14.82 -7.89 -11.82
N ARG A 187 14.01 -6.83 -11.84
CA ARG A 187 14.50 -5.46 -12.10
C ARG A 187 15.47 -4.96 -11.03
N PHE A 188 15.24 -5.28 -9.76
CA PHE A 188 16.16 -4.89 -8.69
C PHE A 188 17.54 -5.55 -8.78
N LEU A 189 17.73 -6.62 -9.57
CA LEU A 189 19.05 -7.22 -9.77
C LEU A 189 20.05 -6.24 -10.41
N SER A 190 19.57 -5.39 -11.32
CA SER A 190 20.38 -4.44 -12.10
C SER A 190 20.13 -2.97 -11.75
N SER A 191 18.94 -2.61 -11.30
CA SER A 191 18.54 -1.23 -11.01
C SER A 191 19.29 -0.64 -9.81
N PRO A 192 19.70 0.65 -9.87
CA PRO A 192 20.24 1.39 -8.74
C PRO A 192 19.17 1.93 -7.80
N LEU A 193 17.87 1.90 -8.20
CA LEU A 193 16.79 2.48 -7.45
C LEU A 193 16.67 1.89 -6.04
N LYS A 194 16.02 2.66 -5.19
CA LYS A 194 15.76 2.34 -3.78
C LYS A 194 14.28 2.17 -3.54
N VAL A 195 13.96 1.34 -2.56
CA VAL A 195 12.61 1.26 -2.01
C VAL A 195 12.48 2.36 -0.96
N CYS A 196 11.51 3.25 -1.16
CA CYS A 196 11.28 4.44 -0.34
C CYS A 196 10.00 4.35 0.51
N GLY A 197 9.13 3.39 0.20
CA GLY A 197 7.86 3.18 0.87
C GLY A 197 7.20 1.88 0.42
N GLU A 198 6.11 1.55 1.09
CA GLU A 198 5.24 0.46 0.71
C GLU A 198 3.77 0.86 0.85
N VAL A 199 2.92 0.22 0.08
CA VAL A 199 1.47 0.33 0.15
C VAL A 199 0.90 -1.07 0.24
N GLU A 200 0.09 -1.34 1.23
CA GLU A 200 -0.73 -2.55 1.33
C GLU A 200 -2.16 -2.17 0.97
N LEU A 201 -2.64 -2.67 -0.15
CA LEU A 201 -3.97 -2.36 -0.68
C LEU A 201 -4.83 -3.61 -0.68
N ARG A 202 -5.94 -3.57 0.04
CA ARG A 202 -6.96 -4.61 -0.06
C ARG A 202 -7.62 -4.53 -1.44
N VAL A 203 -7.60 -5.63 -2.17
CA VAL A 203 -8.20 -5.74 -3.50
C VAL A 203 -9.70 -5.95 -3.33
N ARG A 204 -10.48 -4.94 -3.64
CA ARG A 204 -11.94 -4.99 -3.69
C ARG A 204 -12.39 -5.01 -5.14
N GLN A 205 -13.26 -5.95 -5.45
CA GLN A 205 -13.81 -6.09 -6.80
C GLN A 205 -15.24 -5.57 -6.81
N HIS A 206 -15.53 -4.68 -7.74
CA HIS A 206 -16.87 -4.12 -7.92
C HIS A 206 -17.37 -4.46 -9.32
N LEU A 207 -18.64 -4.82 -9.44
CA LEU A 207 -19.32 -4.89 -10.72
C LEU A 207 -19.79 -3.49 -11.07
N MET A 208 -19.42 -3.01 -12.25
CA MET A 208 -19.71 -1.66 -12.70
C MET A 208 -20.13 -1.61 -14.17
N GLY A 209 -20.87 -0.59 -14.54
CA GLY A 209 -21.32 -0.42 -15.92
C GLY A 209 -22.00 0.93 -16.18
N ALA A 210 -22.33 1.23 -17.43
CA ALA A 210 -23.06 2.42 -17.81
C ALA A 210 -24.59 2.29 -17.62
N MET A 211 -25.07 1.09 -17.23
CA MET A 211 -26.49 0.81 -16.96
C MET A 211 -26.85 1.00 -15.47
N ASN A 212 -28.16 0.89 -15.16
CA ASN A 212 -28.67 1.07 -13.80
C ASN A 212 -29.24 -0.20 -13.17
N ALA A 213 -29.22 -1.35 -13.87
CA ALA A 213 -29.81 -2.60 -13.39
C ALA A 213 -29.00 -3.81 -13.89
N LEU A 214 -28.88 -4.83 -13.02
CA LEU A 214 -28.19 -6.09 -13.34
C LEU A 214 -28.85 -6.83 -14.50
N SER A 215 -30.17 -6.74 -14.62
CA SER A 215 -30.94 -7.40 -15.71
C SER A 215 -30.62 -6.89 -17.13
N ARG A 216 -29.83 -5.81 -17.26
CA ARG A 216 -29.39 -5.27 -18.55
C ARG A 216 -28.00 -5.72 -18.95
N ILE A 217 -27.35 -6.53 -18.11
CA ILE A 217 -26.03 -7.06 -18.38
C ILE A 217 -26.13 -8.27 -19.30
N GLU A 218 -25.50 -8.20 -20.44
CA GLU A 218 -25.36 -9.29 -21.41
C GLU A 218 -24.01 -9.98 -21.29
N ARG A 219 -22.97 -9.23 -20.90
CA ARG A 219 -21.62 -9.76 -20.69
C ARG A 219 -20.89 -9.05 -19.55
N VAL A 220 -20.03 -9.80 -18.87
CA VAL A 220 -19.12 -9.29 -17.81
C VAL A 220 -17.68 -9.43 -18.30
N CYS A 221 -17.00 -8.32 -18.46
CA CYS A 221 -15.59 -8.26 -18.85
C CYS A 221 -14.70 -8.11 -17.61
N SER A 222 -13.59 -8.82 -17.52
CA SER A 222 -12.52 -8.55 -16.53
C SER A 222 -11.24 -9.31 -16.86
N HIS A 223 -10.16 -9.00 -16.13
CA HIS A 223 -8.99 -9.86 -16.13
C HIS A 223 -9.35 -11.26 -15.64
N PRO A 224 -8.77 -12.35 -16.21
CA PRO A 224 -9.09 -13.71 -15.81
C PRO A 224 -9.04 -13.98 -14.32
N GLN A 225 -8.06 -13.37 -13.65
CA GLN A 225 -7.90 -13.48 -12.20
C GLN A 225 -9.08 -12.87 -11.43
N SER A 226 -9.58 -11.69 -11.83
CA SER A 226 -10.72 -11.04 -11.18
C SER A 226 -12.02 -11.79 -11.42
N LEU A 227 -12.21 -12.38 -12.61
CA LEU A 227 -13.33 -13.30 -12.88
C LEU A 227 -13.27 -14.52 -11.95
N ALA A 228 -12.08 -15.09 -11.76
CA ALA A 228 -11.90 -16.24 -10.86
C ALA A 228 -12.15 -15.88 -9.39
N GLN A 229 -11.82 -14.67 -8.96
CA GLN A 229 -12.02 -14.17 -7.59
C GLN A 229 -13.48 -13.84 -7.28
N CYS A 230 -14.32 -13.67 -8.29
CA CYS A 230 -15.76 -13.35 -8.16
C CYS A 230 -16.66 -14.48 -8.69
N ARG A 231 -16.11 -15.68 -8.85
CA ARG A 231 -16.80 -16.80 -9.51
C ARG A 231 -18.12 -17.17 -8.83
N GLN A 232 -18.11 -17.30 -7.50
CA GLN A 232 -19.28 -17.71 -6.75
C GLN A 232 -20.36 -16.64 -6.85
N TRP A 233 -19.98 -15.37 -6.64
CA TRP A 233 -20.92 -14.26 -6.76
C TRP A 233 -21.58 -14.20 -8.14
N LEU A 234 -20.79 -14.37 -9.22
CA LEU A 234 -21.29 -14.38 -10.59
C LEU A 234 -22.26 -15.55 -10.85
N GLN A 235 -21.96 -16.73 -10.35
CA GLN A 235 -22.84 -17.89 -10.48
C GLN A 235 -24.18 -17.68 -9.77
N ASP A 236 -24.18 -17.03 -8.60
CA ASP A 236 -25.39 -16.81 -7.80
C ASP A 236 -26.28 -15.68 -8.35
N HIS A 237 -25.70 -14.66 -8.99
CA HIS A 237 -26.42 -13.44 -9.39
C HIS A 237 -26.55 -13.25 -10.91
N LEU A 238 -25.65 -13.81 -11.68
CA LEU A 238 -25.57 -13.65 -13.15
C LEU A 238 -25.19 -14.96 -13.85
N PRO A 239 -25.92 -16.08 -13.59
CA PRO A 239 -25.52 -17.43 -14.06
C PRO A 239 -25.48 -17.56 -15.58
N ASP A 240 -26.33 -16.82 -16.30
CA ASP A 240 -26.48 -16.92 -17.77
C ASP A 240 -25.71 -15.85 -18.52
N VAL A 241 -24.95 -14.98 -17.83
CA VAL A 241 -24.23 -13.85 -18.45
C VAL A 241 -22.86 -14.31 -18.95
N GLU A 242 -22.51 -13.93 -20.16
CA GLU A 242 -21.23 -14.23 -20.78
C GLU A 242 -20.07 -13.59 -19.99
N GLN A 243 -19.04 -14.37 -19.65
CA GLN A 243 -17.81 -13.87 -19.02
C GLN A 243 -16.72 -13.73 -20.06
N VAL A 244 -16.25 -12.48 -20.30
CA VAL A 244 -15.27 -12.15 -21.34
C VAL A 244 -13.93 -11.79 -20.70
N PRO A 245 -12.90 -12.65 -20.82
CA PRO A 245 -11.58 -12.32 -20.31
C PRO A 245 -10.90 -11.23 -21.18
N VAL A 246 -10.30 -10.24 -20.51
CA VAL A 246 -9.56 -9.14 -21.14
C VAL A 246 -8.21 -8.94 -20.47
N ALA A 247 -7.33 -8.13 -21.09
CA ALA A 247 -5.95 -7.97 -20.64
C ALA A 247 -5.81 -7.27 -19.27
N SER A 248 -6.79 -6.46 -18.85
CA SER A 248 -6.77 -5.77 -17.56
C SER A 248 -8.18 -5.37 -17.10
N ASN A 249 -8.35 -5.11 -15.80
CA ASN A 249 -9.60 -4.59 -15.25
C ASN A 249 -9.94 -3.19 -15.81
N ALA A 250 -8.93 -2.39 -16.09
CA ALA A 250 -9.11 -1.08 -16.72
C ALA A 250 -9.59 -1.19 -18.17
N GLU A 251 -9.09 -2.17 -18.92
CA GLU A 251 -9.62 -2.49 -20.27
C GLU A 251 -11.09 -2.94 -20.19
N ALA A 252 -11.43 -3.74 -19.19
CA ALA A 252 -12.81 -4.15 -18.93
C ALA A 252 -13.70 -2.94 -18.65
N ALA A 253 -13.25 -2.01 -17.80
CA ALA A 253 -13.99 -0.79 -17.50
C ALA A 253 -14.17 0.10 -18.75
N ARG A 254 -13.15 0.24 -19.57
CA ARG A 254 -13.25 0.96 -20.85
C ARG A 254 -14.32 0.34 -21.76
N ARG A 255 -14.34 -1.00 -21.91
CA ARG A 255 -15.39 -1.71 -22.69
C ARG A 255 -16.77 -1.51 -22.10
N ALA A 256 -16.91 -1.59 -20.77
CA ALA A 256 -18.19 -1.38 -20.09
C ALA A 256 -18.75 0.04 -20.29
N ARG A 257 -17.86 1.03 -20.52
CA ARG A 257 -18.25 2.39 -20.92
C ARG A 257 -18.71 2.47 -22.39
N ASP A 258 -17.96 1.85 -23.28
CA ASP A 258 -18.09 2.04 -24.73
C ASP A 258 -19.08 1.08 -25.39
N GLU A 259 -19.29 -0.12 -24.81
CA GLU A 259 -20.11 -1.20 -25.37
C GLU A 259 -21.41 -1.39 -24.58
N ARG A 260 -22.56 -1.32 -25.26
CA ARG A 260 -23.88 -1.57 -24.64
C ARG A 260 -23.96 -3.02 -24.12
N GLY A 261 -24.64 -3.21 -23.01
CA GLY A 261 -24.82 -4.52 -22.39
C GLY A 261 -23.57 -5.07 -21.69
N SER A 262 -22.44 -4.35 -21.75
CA SER A 262 -21.20 -4.77 -21.10
C SER A 262 -21.08 -4.18 -19.70
N ALA A 263 -20.73 -5.03 -18.74
CA ALA A 263 -20.32 -4.65 -17.39
C ALA A 263 -18.85 -5.05 -17.16
N ALA A 264 -18.19 -4.43 -16.21
CA ALA A 264 -16.81 -4.74 -15.83
C ALA A 264 -16.71 -5.15 -14.36
N ILE A 265 -15.75 -6.02 -14.03
CA ILE A 265 -15.28 -6.21 -12.68
C ILE A 265 -13.94 -5.49 -12.56
N ALA A 266 -13.87 -4.49 -11.65
CA ALA A 266 -12.68 -3.69 -11.42
C ALA A 266 -12.69 -3.04 -10.04
N GLY A 267 -11.59 -2.35 -9.67
CA GLY A 267 -11.52 -1.53 -8.47
C GLY A 267 -12.30 -0.22 -8.61
N GLU A 268 -12.63 0.41 -7.48
CA GLU A 268 -13.43 1.65 -7.42
C GLU A 268 -12.84 2.79 -8.27
N THR A 269 -11.51 2.95 -8.28
CA THR A 269 -10.81 3.94 -9.12
C THR A 269 -11.15 3.81 -10.60
N ALA A 270 -11.42 2.60 -11.10
CA ALA A 270 -11.85 2.42 -12.48
C ALA A 270 -13.25 2.99 -12.73
N ALA A 271 -14.17 2.89 -11.76
CA ALA A 271 -15.49 3.50 -11.89
C ALA A 271 -15.39 5.03 -12.01
N GLU A 272 -14.54 5.66 -11.21
CA GLU A 272 -14.30 7.11 -11.25
C GLU A 272 -13.66 7.54 -12.59
N VAL A 273 -12.56 6.88 -13.00
CA VAL A 273 -11.81 7.21 -14.22
C VAL A 273 -12.67 7.06 -15.48
N TYR A 274 -13.50 6.01 -15.55
CA TYR A 274 -14.31 5.73 -16.74
C TYR A 274 -15.75 6.21 -16.64
N GLY A 275 -16.14 6.87 -15.54
CA GLY A 275 -17.50 7.41 -15.33
C GLY A 275 -18.56 6.32 -15.25
N LEU A 276 -18.22 5.16 -14.68
CA LEU A 276 -19.13 4.03 -14.54
C LEU A 276 -19.85 4.07 -13.18
N LYS A 277 -21.01 3.42 -13.13
CA LYS A 277 -21.76 3.22 -11.89
C LYS A 277 -21.39 1.87 -11.28
N VAL A 278 -21.13 1.85 -9.98
CA VAL A 278 -21.02 0.61 -9.23
C VAL A 278 -22.43 0.00 -9.10
N LEU A 279 -22.63 -1.17 -9.70
CA LEU A 279 -23.89 -1.92 -9.71
C LEU A 279 -23.97 -2.88 -8.52
N ALA A 280 -22.83 -3.47 -8.14
CA ALA A 280 -22.67 -4.27 -6.93
C ALA A 280 -21.25 -4.04 -6.38
N ALA A 281 -21.15 -3.83 -5.08
CA ALA A 281 -19.88 -3.55 -4.40
C ALA A 281 -19.34 -4.80 -3.71
N GLU A 282 -17.99 -4.93 -3.66
CA GLU A 282 -17.27 -5.96 -2.89
C GLU A 282 -17.75 -7.36 -3.23
N ILE A 283 -17.72 -7.71 -4.53
CA ILE A 283 -18.25 -8.99 -5.04
C ILE A 283 -17.19 -10.12 -5.05
N GLU A 284 -16.00 -9.87 -4.53
CA GLU A 284 -14.98 -10.90 -4.39
C GLU A 284 -15.39 -12.01 -3.42
N ASP A 285 -15.16 -13.27 -3.79
CA ASP A 285 -15.50 -14.44 -2.97
C ASP A 285 -14.69 -14.49 -1.66
N ARG A 286 -13.49 -13.88 -1.66
CA ARG A 286 -12.59 -13.78 -0.50
C ARG A 286 -12.20 -12.34 -0.22
N SER A 287 -12.56 -11.88 0.96
CA SER A 287 -12.35 -10.50 1.39
C SER A 287 -10.93 -10.19 1.91
N ASP A 288 -10.03 -11.18 1.99
CA ASP A 288 -8.68 -11.06 2.54
C ASP A 288 -7.59 -10.84 1.48
N ASN A 289 -7.97 -10.73 0.19
CA ASN A 289 -7.02 -10.49 -0.89
C ASN A 289 -6.39 -9.10 -0.76
N THR A 290 -5.07 -9.09 -0.61
CA THR A 290 -4.27 -7.87 -0.44
C THR A 290 -3.09 -7.89 -1.39
N THR A 291 -2.83 -6.76 -2.05
CA THR A 291 -1.63 -6.56 -2.86
C THR A 291 -0.70 -5.56 -2.17
N ARG A 292 0.56 -5.93 -2.06
CA ARG A 292 1.63 -5.07 -1.59
C ARG A 292 2.34 -4.46 -2.78
N PHE A 293 2.50 -3.14 -2.74
CA PHE A 293 3.23 -2.35 -3.73
C PHE A 293 4.47 -1.73 -3.08
N LEU A 294 5.52 -1.53 -3.87
CA LEU A 294 6.70 -0.80 -3.45
C LEU A 294 6.72 0.58 -4.12
N VAL A 295 7.13 1.57 -3.35
CA VAL A 295 7.45 2.91 -3.84
C VAL A 295 8.93 2.97 -4.15
N LEU A 296 9.26 3.27 -5.40
CA LEU A 296 10.62 3.37 -5.93
C LEU A 296 11.07 4.83 -5.94
N GLY A 297 12.33 5.06 -5.61
CA GLY A 297 12.95 6.37 -5.72
C GLY A 297 14.47 6.26 -5.86
N ARG A 298 15.14 7.39 -5.97
CA ARG A 298 16.59 7.45 -6.20
C ARG A 298 17.41 7.53 -4.92
N LYS A 299 16.79 7.88 -3.78
CA LYS A 299 17.48 8.20 -2.52
C LYS A 299 17.03 7.28 -1.37
N LEU A 300 17.88 7.21 -0.36
CA LEU A 300 17.53 6.64 0.95
C LEU A 300 17.05 7.78 1.87
N PHE A 301 16.15 7.44 2.78
CA PHE A 301 15.55 8.36 3.73
C PHE A 301 15.97 8.06 5.17
N ALA A 302 15.67 8.96 6.10
CA ALA A 302 15.97 8.82 7.51
C ALA A 302 14.97 7.89 8.22
N PRO A 303 15.30 7.37 9.43
CA PRO A 303 14.38 6.56 10.20
C PRO A 303 13.06 7.27 10.53
N SER A 304 11.96 6.56 10.40
CA SER A 304 10.62 7.04 10.77
C SER A 304 10.17 6.57 12.17
N GLY A 305 10.85 5.56 12.72
CA GLY A 305 10.55 4.93 14.01
C GLY A 305 9.87 3.56 13.88
N GLU A 306 9.10 3.33 12.83
CA GLU A 306 8.51 2.02 12.47
C GLU A 306 8.82 1.73 11.01
N ASP A 307 9.98 1.12 10.79
CA ASP A 307 10.52 0.96 9.46
C ASP A 307 10.65 -0.51 9.06
N ARG A 308 10.79 -0.73 7.77
CA ARG A 308 11.17 -2.00 7.14
C ARG A 308 12.41 -1.78 6.31
N THR A 309 13.34 -2.75 6.30
CA THR A 309 14.52 -2.73 5.45
C THR A 309 14.47 -3.90 4.48
N THR A 310 14.59 -3.61 3.18
CA THR A 310 14.67 -4.63 2.13
C THR A 310 16.12 -4.80 1.67
N LEU A 311 16.57 -6.05 1.63
CA LEU A 311 17.93 -6.46 1.24
C LEU A 311 17.90 -7.33 -0.01
N LEU A 312 18.95 -7.25 -0.79
CA LEU A 312 19.31 -8.23 -1.80
C LEU A 312 20.66 -8.85 -1.43
N VAL A 313 20.67 -10.16 -1.20
CA VAL A 313 21.86 -10.88 -0.72
C VAL A 313 22.07 -12.19 -1.47
N SER A 314 23.32 -12.68 -1.52
CA SER A 314 23.63 -14.03 -2.00
C SER A 314 24.69 -14.68 -1.14
N VAL A 315 24.65 -15.99 -1.02
CA VAL A 315 25.69 -16.81 -0.35
C VAL A 315 26.84 -17.19 -1.29
N GLY A 316 26.69 -16.90 -2.61
CA GLY A 316 27.62 -17.36 -3.64
C GLY A 316 27.54 -18.86 -3.91
N HIS A 317 28.46 -19.34 -4.71
CA HIS A 317 28.62 -20.76 -5.00
C HIS A 317 29.30 -21.48 -3.82
N THR A 318 28.53 -21.83 -2.82
CA THR A 318 29.02 -22.70 -1.75
C THR A 318 28.10 -23.91 -1.66
N ASP A 319 28.61 -25.07 -2.04
CA ASP A 319 27.95 -26.37 -1.80
C ASP A 319 28.01 -26.74 -0.29
N ALA A 320 28.45 -25.82 0.55
CA ALA A 320 28.57 -26.04 1.97
C ALA A 320 27.21 -26.12 2.65
N PRO A 321 26.89 -27.23 3.32
CA PRO A 321 25.65 -27.38 4.06
C PRO A 321 25.44 -26.22 5.05
N GLY A 322 24.21 -25.68 5.13
CA GLY A 322 23.85 -24.61 6.06
C GLY A 322 24.32 -23.20 5.62
N ALA A 323 24.69 -22.96 4.37
CA ALA A 323 25.14 -21.65 3.90
C ALA A 323 24.11 -20.54 4.18
N LEU A 324 22.83 -20.78 3.84
CA LEU A 324 21.74 -19.83 4.11
C LEU A 324 21.53 -19.62 5.63
N TYR A 325 21.61 -20.68 6.43
CA TYR A 325 21.51 -20.56 7.88
C TYR A 325 22.60 -19.62 8.43
N ARG A 326 23.87 -19.82 8.02
CA ARG A 326 24.98 -18.97 8.46
C ARG A 326 24.84 -17.53 8.00
N LEU A 327 24.23 -17.29 6.81
CA LEU A 327 23.93 -15.94 6.33
C LEU A 327 22.92 -15.26 7.23
N LEU A 328 21.86 -15.96 7.65
CA LEU A 328 20.74 -15.40 8.43
C LEU A 328 20.98 -15.35 9.93
N GLU A 329 21.91 -16.15 10.47
CA GLU A 329 22.22 -16.23 11.91
C GLU A 329 22.45 -14.86 12.57
N PRO A 330 23.12 -13.86 11.94
CA PRO A 330 23.28 -12.54 12.55
C PRO A 330 21.95 -11.83 12.86
N LEU A 331 20.89 -12.06 12.09
CA LEU A 331 19.59 -11.46 12.35
C LEU A 331 19.01 -11.95 13.66
N ALA A 332 19.03 -13.27 13.88
CA ALA A 332 18.59 -13.88 15.15
C ALA A 332 19.44 -13.40 16.32
N ARG A 333 20.78 -13.38 16.19
CA ARG A 333 21.72 -12.92 17.22
C ARG A 333 21.45 -11.49 17.67
N HIS A 334 21.11 -10.60 16.74
CA HIS A 334 20.81 -9.20 17.03
C HIS A 334 19.31 -8.93 17.24
N ARG A 335 18.46 -9.98 17.33
CA ARG A 335 17.00 -9.88 17.53
C ARG A 335 16.32 -9.00 16.48
N VAL A 336 16.75 -9.12 15.23
CA VAL A 336 16.11 -8.47 14.08
C VAL A 336 15.16 -9.47 13.45
N SER A 337 13.88 -9.12 13.40
CA SER A 337 12.83 -9.96 12.81
C SER A 337 12.96 -9.96 11.29
N LEU A 338 12.92 -11.14 10.67
CA LEU A 338 12.81 -11.34 9.24
C LEU A 338 11.32 -11.54 8.93
N THR A 339 10.75 -10.67 8.09
CA THR A 339 9.32 -10.69 7.78
C THR A 339 9.02 -11.35 6.44
N ARG A 340 9.99 -11.38 5.52
CA ARG A 340 9.85 -12.00 4.21
C ARG A 340 11.21 -12.49 3.71
N ILE A 341 11.21 -13.62 3.03
CA ILE A 341 12.35 -14.11 2.25
C ILE A 341 11.85 -14.71 0.94
N GLU A 342 12.47 -14.29 -0.15
CA GLU A 342 12.17 -14.77 -1.50
C GLU A 342 13.45 -15.12 -2.22
N SER A 343 13.53 -16.30 -2.82
CA SER A 343 14.70 -16.75 -3.56
C SER A 343 14.50 -16.58 -5.07
N ARG A 344 15.52 -16.05 -5.77
CA ARG A 344 15.50 -15.86 -7.22
C ARG A 344 16.80 -16.35 -7.83
N PRO A 345 16.78 -16.95 -9.04
CA PRO A 345 18.01 -17.22 -9.79
C PRO A 345 18.78 -15.91 -10.03
N SER A 346 20.08 -15.92 -9.80
CA SER A 346 20.92 -14.72 -9.94
C SER A 346 21.05 -14.21 -11.39
N ARG A 347 20.70 -15.06 -12.37
CA ARG A 347 20.93 -14.87 -13.82
C ARG A 347 22.40 -14.68 -14.22
N ARG A 348 23.33 -14.72 -13.26
CA ARG A 348 24.77 -14.60 -13.51
C ARG A 348 25.42 -15.96 -13.80
N ARG A 349 24.96 -17.00 -13.09
CA ARG A 349 25.44 -18.38 -13.25
C ARG A 349 24.27 -19.35 -13.06
N LYS A 350 24.36 -20.55 -13.66
CA LYS A 350 23.40 -21.64 -13.42
C LYS A 350 23.43 -22.01 -11.93
N TRP A 351 22.25 -22.19 -11.33
CA TRP A 351 22.06 -22.64 -9.95
C TRP A 351 22.61 -21.69 -8.88
N ASP A 352 22.94 -20.43 -9.22
CA ASP A 352 23.26 -19.38 -8.26
C ASP A 352 22.02 -18.59 -7.92
N TYR A 353 21.75 -18.43 -6.60
CA TYR A 353 20.55 -17.78 -6.09
C TYR A 353 20.88 -16.49 -5.37
N VAL A 354 20.00 -15.53 -5.51
CA VAL A 354 19.92 -14.34 -4.68
C VAL A 354 18.66 -14.41 -3.81
N PHE A 355 18.71 -13.74 -2.66
CA PHE A 355 17.61 -13.69 -1.72
C PHE A 355 17.20 -12.24 -1.51
N PHE A 356 15.91 -11.97 -1.69
CA PHE A 356 15.28 -10.74 -1.27
C PHE A 356 14.74 -10.95 0.13
N ILE A 357 15.14 -10.10 1.05
CA ILE A 357 14.84 -10.25 2.48
C ILE A 357 14.28 -8.95 3.02
N ASP A 358 13.11 -9.00 3.66
CA ASP A 358 12.54 -7.89 4.41
C ASP A 358 12.76 -8.09 5.91
N LEU A 359 13.23 -7.03 6.57
CA LEU A 359 13.55 -6.98 8.00
C LEU A 359 12.75 -5.88 8.68
N GLU A 360 12.40 -6.09 9.95
CA GLU A 360 11.86 -5.02 10.79
C GLU A 360 12.97 -4.09 11.28
N GLY A 361 12.71 -2.78 11.17
CA GLY A 361 13.59 -1.71 11.60
C GLY A 361 14.37 -1.07 10.45
N HIS A 362 14.93 0.09 10.71
CA HIS A 362 15.71 0.86 9.75
C HIS A 362 17.18 0.44 9.77
N ALA A 363 17.86 0.45 8.62
CA ALA A 363 19.27 0.06 8.49
C ALA A 363 20.23 0.91 9.37
N GLN A 364 19.84 2.12 9.74
CA GLN A 364 20.62 3.00 10.64
C GLN A 364 20.34 2.75 12.11
N GLU A 365 19.34 1.97 12.50
CA GLU A 365 19.12 1.60 13.89
C GLU A 365 20.27 0.75 14.41
N PRO A 366 20.81 0.99 15.63
CA PRO A 366 22.01 0.32 16.11
C PRO A 366 21.96 -1.21 16.09
N ARG A 367 20.78 -1.82 16.38
CA ARG A 367 20.62 -3.27 16.35
C ARG A 367 20.64 -3.82 14.93
N VAL A 368 19.93 -3.13 13.99
CA VAL A 368 19.83 -3.52 12.58
C VAL A 368 21.19 -3.31 11.92
N ALA A 369 21.83 -2.17 12.12
CA ALA A 369 23.16 -1.86 11.57
C ALA A 369 24.20 -2.92 11.94
N ARG A 370 24.23 -3.40 13.22
CA ARG A 370 25.14 -4.47 13.65
C ARG A 370 24.83 -5.80 12.96
N ALA A 371 23.54 -6.14 12.83
CA ALA A 371 23.13 -7.34 12.12
C ALA A 371 23.56 -7.29 10.65
N LEU A 372 23.31 -6.17 9.96
CA LEU A 372 23.68 -5.96 8.57
C LEU A 372 25.19 -5.97 8.34
N ALA A 373 25.98 -5.37 9.24
CA ALA A 373 27.45 -5.41 9.17
C ALA A 373 27.98 -6.86 9.29
N SER A 374 27.39 -7.66 10.17
CA SER A 374 27.75 -9.08 10.33
C SER A 374 27.32 -9.93 9.14
N LEU A 375 26.13 -9.69 8.59
CA LEU A 375 25.58 -10.36 7.43
C LEU A 375 26.42 -10.04 6.18
N LYS A 376 26.80 -8.77 5.99
CA LYS A 376 27.63 -8.32 4.86
C LYS A 376 28.96 -9.05 4.78
N LYS A 377 29.58 -9.40 5.92
CA LYS A 377 30.86 -10.16 5.95
C LYS A 377 30.71 -11.60 5.44
N ARG A 378 29.49 -12.14 5.44
CA ARG A 378 29.18 -13.53 5.08
C ARG A 378 28.55 -13.66 3.69
N ALA A 379 28.04 -12.56 3.14
CA ALA A 379 27.39 -12.54 1.85
C ALA A 379 28.40 -12.32 0.72
N SER A 380 28.23 -13.02 -0.39
CA SER A 380 28.98 -12.78 -1.65
C SER A 380 28.41 -11.58 -2.42
N LEU A 381 27.12 -11.32 -2.26
CA LEU A 381 26.43 -10.13 -2.73
C LEU A 381 25.65 -9.55 -1.54
N PHE A 382 25.79 -8.24 -1.32
CA PHE A 382 25.05 -7.54 -0.29
C PHE A 382 24.66 -6.14 -0.78
N ARG A 383 23.36 -5.89 -0.88
CA ARG A 383 22.79 -4.57 -1.23
C ARG A 383 21.61 -4.28 -0.31
N VAL A 384 21.60 -3.11 0.30
CA VAL A 384 20.40 -2.53 0.91
C VAL A 384 19.61 -1.87 -0.20
N LEU A 385 18.44 -2.42 -0.52
CA LEU A 385 17.54 -1.85 -1.53
C LEU A 385 16.80 -0.64 -0.99
N GLY A 386 16.50 -0.61 0.31
CA GLY A 386 15.88 0.51 0.98
C GLY A 386 15.59 0.24 2.44
N SER A 387 15.46 1.32 3.21
CA SER A 387 14.81 1.34 4.52
C SER A 387 13.74 2.41 4.47
N TYR A 388 12.53 2.08 4.84
CA TYR A 388 11.35 2.90 4.58
C TYR A 388 10.27 2.68 5.63
N PRO A 389 9.38 3.68 5.84
CA PRO A 389 8.26 3.54 6.76
C PRO A 389 7.36 2.37 6.36
N ARG A 390 6.92 1.60 7.35
CA ARG A 390 5.84 0.61 7.16
C ARG A 390 4.55 1.35 6.81
N ALA A 391 3.70 0.70 6.01
CA ALA A 391 2.40 1.26 5.65
C ALA A 391 1.61 1.67 6.91
N VAL A 392 1.17 2.93 6.95
CA VAL A 392 0.32 3.45 8.04
C VAL A 392 -1.13 3.21 7.63
N GLN A 393 -1.77 2.24 8.29
CA GLN A 393 -3.17 1.84 8.11
C GLN A 393 -4.06 2.41 9.20
#